data_1ae154be22251cc961860a4de57c8d36
#
_entry.id   1ae154be22251cc961860a4de57c8d36
#
_cell.length_a   1.000
_cell.length_b   1.000
_cell.length_c   1.000
_cell.angle_alpha   90.00
_cell.angle_beta   90.00
_cell.angle_gamma   90.00
#
_symmetry.space_group_name_H-M   'P 1'
#
loop_
_entity.id
_entity.type
_entity.pdbx_description
1 polymer ?
#
loop_
_entity_poly.entity_id
_entity_poly.type
_entity_poly.pdbx_seq_one_letter_code
_entity_poly.pdbx_strand_id
1 'polypeptide(L)'
;MKKTRSLTLEERIRVSVMREEGFSCRQIASKVGCSHSAVVKIIQKEKATGSVVDKPRSGRPRASTSRQDRALRRISLSNRKLTSPQLLRQWSDDCGVMAASSTVRRRCLQFGLRGCKARNKPLMTDQQRRNRIAWAKKYSTWTPEMWEKVLFSDESTFCLFGNQVHTYVRRFRGEEFKPECLNLTVKHPLKIMVWGCMAASGVGRLHIVDGMVNGAKYITILQKCMLPSAQQLFPGRFLFQDDNAPCHRSKQVIAWKRQNKIDSIDWPAQSPDLNPIENLWHKVALEISKRHPTSKVELIESLIAAWNRIVTHDHLVKLVHSMPTRCKLVIKNKGWPTKY
;
A
#
# COMPACT_ATOMS: atom_id res chain seq x y z
N MET A 1 -51.64 -25.34 -8.98
CA MET A 1 -50.79 -25.81 -10.09
C MET A 1 -49.45 -26.29 -9.54
N LYS A 2 -49.09 -27.58 -9.66
CA LYS A 2 -47.77 -28.07 -9.27
C LYS A 2 -46.70 -27.42 -10.13
N LYS A 3 -45.71 -26.73 -9.52
CA LYS A 3 -44.54 -26.22 -10.26
C LYS A 3 -43.83 -27.38 -10.94
N THR A 4 -43.84 -27.40 -12.27
CA THR A 4 -43.09 -28.39 -13.05
C THR A 4 -41.60 -28.23 -12.76
N ARG A 5 -40.99 -29.29 -12.21
CA ARG A 5 -39.56 -29.35 -11.93
C ARG A 5 -38.75 -29.25 -13.24
N SER A 6 -37.70 -28.45 -13.25
CA SER A 6 -36.74 -28.43 -14.37
C SER A 6 -35.91 -29.74 -14.35
N LEU A 7 -35.77 -30.39 -15.50
CA LEU A 7 -34.97 -31.60 -15.65
C LEU A 7 -33.47 -31.29 -15.41
N THR A 8 -32.80 -32.16 -14.69
CA THR A 8 -31.35 -32.07 -14.49
C THR A 8 -30.56 -32.36 -15.78
N LEU A 9 -29.30 -32.06 -15.83
CA LEU A 9 -28.45 -32.36 -16.98
C LEU A 9 -28.41 -33.87 -17.24
N GLU A 10 -28.27 -34.68 -16.20
CA GLU A 10 -28.26 -36.15 -16.25
C GLU A 10 -29.57 -36.71 -16.85
N GLU A 11 -30.73 -36.19 -16.40
CA GLU A 11 -32.01 -36.56 -16.92
C GLU A 11 -32.16 -36.22 -18.42
N ARG A 12 -31.61 -35.11 -18.87
CA ARG A 12 -31.59 -34.71 -20.29
C ARG A 12 -30.68 -35.59 -21.15
N ILE A 13 -29.49 -35.96 -20.64
CA ILE A 13 -28.61 -36.91 -21.28
C ILE A 13 -29.30 -38.28 -21.40
N ARG A 14 -29.98 -38.72 -20.31
CA ARG A 14 -30.75 -39.98 -20.35
C ARG A 14 -31.86 -39.95 -21.38
N VAL A 15 -32.56 -38.83 -21.59
CA VAL A 15 -33.53 -38.64 -22.65
C VAL A 15 -32.88 -38.83 -24.05
N SER A 16 -31.70 -38.27 -24.27
CA SER A 16 -30.94 -38.38 -25.51
C SER A 16 -30.56 -39.82 -25.80
N VAL A 17 -29.91 -40.51 -24.85
CA VAL A 17 -29.49 -41.91 -24.99
C VAL A 17 -30.68 -42.82 -25.26
N MET A 18 -31.78 -42.71 -24.50
CA MET A 18 -32.97 -43.52 -24.74
C MET A 18 -33.59 -43.26 -26.11
N ARG A 19 -33.43 -42.05 -26.66
CA ARG A 19 -33.92 -41.75 -28.02
C ARG A 19 -33.06 -42.44 -29.07
N GLU A 20 -31.76 -42.51 -28.89
CA GLU A 20 -30.83 -43.24 -29.75
C GLU A 20 -31.10 -44.75 -29.69
N GLU A 21 -31.47 -45.30 -28.53
CA GLU A 21 -31.88 -46.65 -28.32
C GLU A 21 -33.26 -47.00 -28.94
N GLY A 22 -33.96 -46.02 -29.59
CA GLY A 22 -35.18 -46.26 -30.32
C GLY A 22 -36.48 -46.09 -29.53
N PHE A 23 -36.41 -45.71 -28.22
CA PHE A 23 -37.65 -45.51 -27.43
C PHE A 23 -38.48 -44.34 -27.97
N SER A 24 -39.81 -44.51 -27.91
CA SER A 24 -40.75 -43.43 -28.25
C SER A 24 -40.73 -42.32 -27.18
N CYS A 25 -41.07 -41.09 -27.57
CA CYS A 25 -41.09 -39.94 -26.62
C CYS A 25 -42.03 -40.15 -25.43
N ARG A 26 -43.11 -40.95 -25.62
CA ARG A 26 -44.04 -41.29 -24.52
C ARG A 26 -43.43 -42.26 -23.55
N GLN A 27 -42.72 -43.28 -24.03
CA GLN A 27 -41.99 -44.25 -23.18
C GLN A 27 -40.85 -43.56 -22.39
N ILE A 28 -40.10 -42.67 -23.03
CA ILE A 28 -39.04 -41.88 -22.38
C ILE A 28 -39.64 -41.01 -21.31
N ALA A 29 -40.74 -40.31 -21.58
CA ALA A 29 -41.42 -39.44 -20.61
C ALA A 29 -41.87 -40.22 -19.35
N SER A 30 -42.40 -41.42 -19.53
CA SER A 30 -42.77 -42.31 -18.43
C SER A 30 -41.56 -42.76 -17.61
N LYS A 31 -40.47 -43.21 -18.27
CA LYS A 31 -39.25 -43.70 -17.60
C LYS A 31 -38.46 -42.63 -16.87
N VAL A 32 -38.45 -41.39 -17.38
CA VAL A 32 -37.73 -40.24 -16.78
C VAL A 32 -38.61 -39.48 -15.79
N GLY A 33 -39.93 -39.72 -15.78
CA GLY A 33 -40.87 -39.05 -14.88
C GLY A 33 -41.12 -37.59 -15.25
N CYS A 34 -41.18 -37.27 -16.54
CA CYS A 34 -41.40 -35.92 -17.05
C CYS A 34 -42.52 -35.84 -18.08
N SER A 35 -42.86 -34.63 -18.52
CA SER A 35 -43.88 -34.48 -19.55
C SER A 35 -43.39 -34.87 -20.95
N HIS A 36 -44.27 -35.43 -21.79
CA HIS A 36 -43.96 -35.73 -23.20
C HIS A 36 -43.42 -34.49 -23.95
N SER A 37 -43.99 -33.33 -23.70
CA SER A 37 -43.53 -32.07 -24.32
C SER A 37 -42.12 -31.67 -23.90
N ALA A 38 -41.69 -32.02 -22.68
CA ALA A 38 -40.31 -31.78 -22.22
C ALA A 38 -39.33 -32.66 -23.00
N VAL A 39 -39.62 -33.94 -23.19
CA VAL A 39 -38.80 -34.87 -23.99
C VAL A 39 -38.69 -34.37 -25.44
N VAL A 40 -39.80 -34.01 -26.08
CA VAL A 40 -39.79 -33.50 -27.46
C VAL A 40 -38.93 -32.24 -27.59
N LYS A 41 -39.04 -31.29 -26.64
CA LYS A 41 -38.21 -30.07 -26.64
C LYS A 41 -36.72 -30.38 -26.51
N ILE A 42 -36.33 -31.35 -25.68
CA ILE A 42 -34.92 -31.75 -25.52
C ILE A 42 -34.38 -32.34 -26.81
N ILE A 43 -35.10 -33.25 -27.43
CA ILE A 43 -34.71 -33.91 -28.70
C ILE A 43 -34.61 -32.88 -29.83
N GLN A 44 -35.60 -31.99 -29.95
CA GLN A 44 -35.58 -30.92 -30.98
C GLN A 44 -34.38 -29.97 -30.77
N LYS A 45 -34.13 -29.62 -29.52
CA LYS A 45 -32.97 -28.78 -29.16
C LYS A 45 -31.65 -29.47 -29.51
N GLU A 46 -31.51 -30.72 -29.16
CA GLU A 46 -30.31 -31.52 -29.47
C GLU A 46 -30.09 -31.61 -30.97
N LYS A 47 -31.14 -31.93 -31.78
CA LYS A 47 -31.06 -31.93 -33.25
C LYS A 47 -30.63 -30.56 -33.80
N ALA A 48 -31.12 -29.45 -33.23
CA ALA A 48 -30.81 -28.10 -33.69
C ALA A 48 -29.44 -27.55 -33.24
N THR A 49 -28.91 -28.01 -32.11
CA THR A 49 -27.72 -27.42 -31.48
C THR A 49 -26.58 -28.40 -31.21
N GLY A 50 -26.80 -29.70 -31.41
CA GLY A 50 -25.84 -30.76 -31.05
C GLY A 50 -25.64 -30.95 -29.56
N SER A 51 -26.49 -30.32 -28.69
CA SER A 51 -26.32 -30.37 -27.23
C SER A 51 -27.61 -30.30 -26.46
N VAL A 52 -27.72 -31.08 -25.39
CA VAL A 52 -28.82 -31.05 -24.40
C VAL A 52 -28.67 -29.93 -23.36
N VAL A 53 -27.49 -29.27 -23.32
CA VAL A 53 -27.15 -28.20 -22.34
C VAL A 53 -27.90 -26.91 -22.72
N ASP A 54 -28.42 -26.19 -21.71
CA ASP A 54 -29.07 -24.91 -21.96
C ASP A 54 -28.04 -23.84 -22.37
N LYS A 55 -28.38 -23.10 -23.42
CA LYS A 55 -27.60 -21.92 -23.83
C LYS A 55 -27.61 -20.89 -22.69
N PRO A 56 -26.49 -20.17 -22.47
CA PRO A 56 -26.50 -19.06 -21.56
C PRO A 56 -27.60 -18.08 -21.90
N ARG A 57 -28.37 -17.68 -20.90
CA ARG A 57 -29.41 -16.66 -21.10
C ARG A 57 -28.76 -15.30 -21.28
N SER A 58 -29.34 -14.45 -22.15
CA SER A 58 -28.83 -13.08 -22.40
C SER A 58 -28.77 -12.19 -21.15
N GLY A 59 -29.49 -12.58 -20.09
CA GLY A 59 -29.56 -11.83 -18.84
C GLY A 59 -30.31 -10.49 -19.00
N ARG A 60 -30.28 -9.66 -17.93
CA ARG A 60 -30.88 -8.33 -17.96
C ARG A 60 -30.06 -7.40 -18.86
N PRO A 61 -30.69 -6.60 -19.74
CA PRO A 61 -29.98 -5.60 -20.54
C PRO A 61 -29.14 -4.66 -19.69
N ARG A 62 -28.04 -4.21 -20.24
CA ARG A 62 -27.14 -3.28 -19.54
C ARG A 62 -27.81 -1.92 -19.35
N ALA A 63 -27.64 -1.31 -18.17
CA ALA A 63 -28.15 0.03 -17.86
C ALA A 63 -27.38 1.16 -18.59
N SER A 64 -26.33 0.84 -19.34
CA SER A 64 -25.49 1.81 -20.06
C SER A 64 -24.91 1.19 -21.32
N THR A 65 -24.76 2.03 -22.35
CA THR A 65 -24.10 1.70 -23.62
C THR A 65 -22.54 1.79 -23.46
N SER A 66 -21.83 1.19 -24.41
CA SER A 66 -20.35 1.28 -24.45
C SER A 66 -19.84 2.74 -24.58
N ARG A 67 -20.59 3.62 -25.25
CA ARG A 67 -20.27 5.06 -25.35
C ARG A 67 -20.37 5.75 -23.98
N GLN A 68 -21.45 5.49 -23.25
CA GLN A 68 -21.67 6.03 -21.90
C GLN A 68 -20.65 5.47 -20.91
N ASP A 69 -20.27 4.20 -21.03
CA ASP A 69 -19.22 3.59 -20.21
C ASP A 69 -17.84 4.24 -20.45
N ARG A 70 -17.51 4.57 -21.69
CA ARG A 70 -16.28 5.35 -22.00
C ARG A 70 -16.30 6.74 -21.39
N ALA A 71 -17.46 7.42 -21.39
CA ALA A 71 -17.62 8.71 -20.73
C ALA A 71 -17.39 8.59 -19.21
N LEU A 72 -17.99 7.62 -18.54
CA LEU A 72 -17.75 7.35 -17.11
C LEU A 72 -16.28 7.12 -16.81
N ARG A 73 -15.57 6.34 -17.64
CA ARG A 73 -14.14 6.11 -17.49
C ARG A 73 -13.38 7.44 -17.60
N ARG A 74 -13.67 8.29 -18.56
CA ARG A 74 -13.03 9.61 -18.74
C ARG A 74 -13.26 10.51 -17.54
N ILE A 75 -14.51 10.63 -17.04
CA ILE A 75 -14.87 11.39 -15.84
C ILE A 75 -14.05 10.90 -14.63
N SER A 76 -14.01 9.57 -14.42
CA SER A 76 -13.26 8.96 -13.32
C SER A 76 -11.75 9.20 -13.41
N LEU A 77 -11.20 9.34 -14.61
CA LEU A 77 -9.77 9.60 -14.82
C LEU A 77 -9.41 11.07 -14.70
N SER A 78 -10.32 11.99 -15.05
CA SER A 78 -10.09 13.44 -14.93
C SER A 78 -10.10 13.89 -13.47
N ASN A 79 -10.96 13.30 -12.62
CA ASN A 79 -10.93 13.53 -11.17
C ASN A 79 -11.04 12.22 -10.39
N ARG A 80 -9.87 11.72 -9.96
CA ARG A 80 -9.74 10.46 -9.22
C ARG A 80 -10.31 10.47 -7.81
N LYS A 81 -10.72 11.63 -7.28
CA LYS A 81 -11.22 11.79 -5.91
C LYS A 81 -12.74 11.77 -5.81
N LEU A 82 -13.45 11.74 -6.94
CA LEU A 82 -14.91 11.67 -6.94
C LEU A 82 -15.42 10.38 -6.31
N THR A 83 -16.39 10.51 -5.43
CA THR A 83 -17.13 9.37 -4.86
C THR A 83 -18.07 8.75 -5.89
N SER A 84 -18.52 7.50 -5.67
CA SER A 84 -19.44 6.86 -6.61
C SER A 84 -20.76 7.61 -6.82
N PRO A 85 -21.37 8.26 -5.80
CA PRO A 85 -22.53 9.14 -6.02
C PRO A 85 -22.22 10.38 -6.85
N GLN A 86 -21.05 11.02 -6.64
CA GLN A 86 -20.63 12.18 -7.43
C GLN A 86 -20.37 11.81 -8.90
N LEU A 87 -19.67 10.67 -9.11
CA LEU A 87 -19.48 10.12 -10.46
C LEU A 87 -20.80 9.82 -11.15
N LEU A 88 -21.77 9.25 -10.41
CA LEU A 88 -23.09 8.98 -10.95
C LEU A 88 -23.80 10.27 -11.39
N ARG A 89 -23.80 11.30 -10.53
CA ARG A 89 -24.41 12.59 -10.84
C ARG A 89 -23.84 13.16 -12.14
N GLN A 90 -22.53 13.31 -12.21
CA GLN A 90 -21.86 13.86 -13.40
C GLN A 90 -22.10 12.98 -14.66
N TRP A 91 -22.07 11.65 -14.50
CA TRP A 91 -22.37 10.74 -15.61
C TRP A 91 -23.82 10.81 -16.08
N SER A 92 -24.76 10.99 -15.15
CA SER A 92 -26.18 11.22 -15.47
C SER A 92 -26.36 12.54 -16.20
N ASP A 93 -25.76 13.62 -15.70
CA ASP A 93 -25.84 14.96 -16.29
C ASP A 93 -25.24 14.99 -17.71
N ASP A 94 -24.07 14.38 -17.91
CA ASP A 94 -23.37 14.38 -19.19
C ASP A 94 -23.96 13.41 -20.24
N CYS A 95 -24.57 12.32 -19.79
CA CYS A 95 -24.92 11.20 -20.68
C CYS A 95 -26.37 10.67 -20.52
N GLY A 96 -27.18 11.26 -19.66
CA GLY A 96 -28.54 10.85 -19.42
C GLY A 96 -28.70 9.43 -18.82
N VAL A 97 -27.71 8.94 -18.09
CA VAL A 97 -27.73 7.57 -17.57
C VAL A 97 -28.51 7.48 -16.27
N MET A 98 -29.58 6.69 -16.28
CA MET A 98 -30.35 6.35 -15.08
C MET A 98 -29.81 5.05 -14.46
N ALA A 99 -29.00 5.17 -13.42
CA ALA A 99 -28.37 4.02 -12.76
C ALA A 99 -28.22 4.24 -11.23
N ALA A 100 -27.85 3.19 -10.52
CA ALA A 100 -27.47 3.31 -9.11
C ALA A 100 -25.94 3.46 -8.96
N SER A 101 -25.48 4.03 -7.82
CA SER A 101 -24.04 4.13 -7.52
C SER A 101 -23.34 2.76 -7.43
N SER A 102 -24.07 1.68 -7.17
CA SER A 102 -23.57 0.31 -7.28
C SER A 102 -23.20 -0.06 -8.72
N THR A 103 -23.94 0.43 -9.71
CA THR A 103 -23.62 0.25 -11.13
C THR A 103 -22.32 0.98 -11.48
N VAL A 104 -22.15 2.22 -11.01
CA VAL A 104 -20.88 2.98 -11.20
C VAL A 104 -19.70 2.19 -10.64
N ARG A 105 -19.79 1.69 -9.40
CA ARG A 105 -18.73 0.87 -8.80
C ARG A 105 -18.39 -0.35 -9.63
N ARG A 106 -19.40 -1.10 -10.09
CA ARG A 106 -19.22 -2.28 -10.95
C ARG A 106 -18.57 -1.92 -12.29
N ARG A 107 -18.98 -0.82 -12.93
CA ARG A 107 -18.35 -0.33 -14.18
C ARG A 107 -16.91 0.10 -13.97
N CYS A 108 -16.62 0.85 -12.88
CA CYS A 108 -15.25 1.23 -12.55
C CYS A 108 -14.35 -0.01 -12.34
N LEU A 109 -14.84 -1.05 -11.67
CA LEU A 109 -14.11 -2.31 -11.52
C LEU A 109 -13.84 -3.00 -12.86
N GLN A 110 -14.81 -3.00 -13.79
CA GLN A 110 -14.62 -3.54 -15.16
C GLN A 110 -13.52 -2.78 -15.93
N PHE A 111 -13.32 -1.48 -15.66
CA PHE A 111 -12.22 -0.69 -16.23
C PHE A 111 -10.90 -0.88 -15.48
N GLY A 112 -10.83 -1.71 -14.46
CA GLY A 112 -9.67 -1.86 -13.58
C GLY A 112 -9.49 -0.73 -12.55
N LEU A 113 -10.47 0.16 -12.42
CA LEU A 113 -10.45 1.26 -11.44
C LEU A 113 -11.06 0.79 -10.13
N ARG A 114 -10.21 0.63 -9.10
CA ARG A 114 -10.61 0.24 -7.75
C ARG A 114 -10.64 1.45 -6.84
N GLY A 115 -11.62 1.52 -5.94
CA GLY A 115 -11.62 2.48 -4.84
C GLY A 115 -10.55 2.10 -3.83
N CYS A 116 -9.57 2.98 -3.64
CA CYS A 116 -8.47 2.78 -2.71
C CYS A 116 -8.33 4.00 -1.81
N LYS A 117 -7.86 3.80 -0.56
CA LYS A 117 -7.49 4.90 0.31
C LYS A 117 -6.28 5.64 -0.28
N ALA A 118 -6.41 6.95 -0.47
CA ALA A 118 -5.28 7.76 -0.93
C ALA A 118 -4.14 7.70 0.10
N ARG A 119 -2.91 7.59 -0.38
CA ARG A 119 -1.74 7.62 0.49
C ARG A 119 -1.40 9.06 0.86
N ASN A 120 -1.17 9.30 2.14
CA ASN A 120 -0.65 10.58 2.62
C ASN A 120 0.84 10.66 2.26
N LYS A 121 1.23 11.71 1.55
CA LYS A 121 2.62 12.04 1.21
C LYS A 121 2.80 13.55 1.35
N PRO A 122 4.00 14.05 1.67
CA PRO A 122 4.26 15.47 1.79
C PRO A 122 3.85 16.26 0.55
N LEU A 123 3.28 17.43 0.74
CA LEU A 123 3.01 18.37 -0.34
C LEU A 123 4.36 18.91 -0.85
N MET A 124 4.58 18.83 -2.14
CA MET A 124 5.83 19.27 -2.76
C MET A 124 5.57 20.42 -3.75
N THR A 125 6.45 21.41 -3.72
CA THR A 125 6.50 22.45 -4.75
C THR A 125 7.14 21.91 -6.03
N ASP A 126 6.91 22.61 -7.15
CA ASP A 126 7.54 22.26 -8.43
C ASP A 126 9.07 22.34 -8.35
N GLN A 127 9.60 23.30 -7.59
CA GLN A 127 11.04 23.43 -7.37
C GLN A 127 11.60 22.21 -6.60
N GLN A 128 10.92 21.77 -5.55
CA GLN A 128 11.35 20.58 -4.82
C GLN A 128 11.33 19.34 -5.70
N ARG A 129 10.32 19.18 -6.57
CA ARG A 129 10.29 18.06 -7.53
C ARG A 129 11.44 18.13 -8.53
N ARG A 130 11.77 19.32 -9.07
CA ARG A 130 12.94 19.50 -9.95
C ARG A 130 14.24 19.15 -9.24
N ASN A 131 14.43 19.62 -8.01
CA ASN A 131 15.61 19.32 -7.21
C ASN A 131 15.74 17.81 -6.94
N ARG A 132 14.64 17.12 -6.63
CA ARG A 132 14.63 15.66 -6.46
C ARG A 132 15.04 14.92 -7.74
N ILE A 133 14.57 15.36 -8.91
CA ILE A 133 14.96 14.77 -10.21
C ILE A 133 16.44 15.00 -10.46
N ALA A 134 16.94 16.22 -10.26
CA ALA A 134 18.34 16.55 -10.46
C ALA A 134 19.25 15.69 -9.55
N TRP A 135 18.89 15.58 -8.28
CA TRP A 135 19.56 14.73 -7.33
C TRP A 135 19.53 13.26 -7.75
N ALA A 136 18.36 12.73 -8.09
CA ALA A 136 18.23 11.34 -8.52
C ALA A 136 19.03 11.03 -9.79
N LYS A 137 19.14 11.96 -10.73
CA LYS A 137 20.00 11.83 -11.92
C LYS A 137 21.48 11.81 -11.53
N LYS A 138 21.92 12.70 -10.64
CA LYS A 138 23.31 12.76 -10.13
C LYS A 138 23.74 11.43 -9.54
N TYR A 139 22.86 10.79 -8.77
CA TYR A 139 23.16 9.56 -8.06
C TYR A 139 22.62 8.27 -8.74
N SER A 140 22.04 8.38 -9.95
CA SER A 140 21.47 7.24 -10.69
C SER A 140 22.52 6.23 -11.16
N THR A 141 23.78 6.65 -11.28
CA THR A 141 24.92 5.82 -11.69
C THR A 141 25.62 5.16 -10.52
N TRP A 142 25.26 5.51 -9.27
CA TRP A 142 25.86 4.91 -8.09
C TRP A 142 25.45 3.44 -7.98
N THR A 143 26.46 2.59 -7.78
CA THR A 143 26.26 1.16 -7.54
C THR A 143 25.82 0.90 -6.09
N PRO A 144 25.27 -0.26 -5.76
CA PRO A 144 24.95 -0.62 -4.37
C PRO A 144 26.15 -0.47 -3.42
N GLU A 145 27.35 -0.83 -3.86
CA GLU A 145 28.59 -0.77 -3.08
C GLU A 145 29.00 0.69 -2.76
N MET A 146 28.69 1.63 -3.65
CA MET A 146 28.87 3.05 -3.37
C MET A 146 27.91 3.54 -2.28
N TRP A 147 26.67 3.05 -2.27
CA TRP A 147 25.69 3.35 -1.25
C TRP A 147 25.98 2.69 0.10
N GLU A 148 26.72 1.58 0.14
CA GLU A 148 27.18 0.96 1.39
C GLU A 148 28.11 1.87 2.18
N LYS A 149 28.78 2.84 1.54
CA LYS A 149 29.66 3.82 2.20
C LYS A 149 28.89 4.99 2.82
N VAL A 150 27.55 4.98 2.77
CA VAL A 150 26.70 6.05 3.31
C VAL A 150 26.17 5.66 4.69
N LEU A 151 26.38 6.53 5.67
CA LEU A 151 25.74 6.49 6.98
C LEU A 151 24.46 7.33 6.91
N PHE A 152 23.31 6.67 6.87
CA PHE A 152 22.00 7.29 6.86
C PHE A 152 21.56 7.62 8.27
N SER A 153 21.03 8.82 8.48
CA SER A 153 20.49 9.23 9.78
C SER A 153 19.15 9.92 9.65
N ASP A 154 18.40 9.95 10.76
CA ASP A 154 17.12 10.60 10.86
C ASP A 154 16.63 10.72 12.30
N GLU A 155 15.60 11.57 12.53
CA GLU A 155 14.82 11.66 13.76
C GLU A 155 13.44 11.05 13.58
N SER A 156 13.04 10.22 14.55
CA SER A 156 11.69 9.65 14.56
C SER A 156 11.00 9.86 15.90
N THR A 157 9.68 10.06 15.85
CA THR A 157 8.86 10.23 17.06
C THR A 157 8.01 9.00 17.29
N PHE A 158 8.12 8.42 18.48
CA PHE A 158 7.31 7.29 18.93
C PHE A 158 6.31 7.77 19.99
N CYS A 159 5.07 7.34 19.88
CA CYS A 159 3.99 7.69 20.80
C CYS A 159 3.59 6.47 21.61
N LEU A 160 3.28 6.68 22.89
CA LEU A 160 2.78 5.62 23.77
C LEU A 160 1.39 5.13 23.36
N PHE A 161 0.53 6.08 22.93
CA PHE A 161 -0.83 5.82 22.45
C PHE A 161 -1.02 6.40 21.06
N GLY A 162 -1.94 5.80 20.28
CA GLY A 162 -2.24 6.30 18.94
C GLY A 162 -1.15 6.00 17.91
N ASN A 163 -0.52 4.85 18.02
CA ASN A 163 0.50 4.38 17.08
C ASN A 163 0.00 4.50 15.63
N GLN A 164 0.90 4.86 14.71
CA GLN A 164 0.65 4.98 13.27
C GLN A 164 0.21 3.65 12.61
N VAL A 165 0.21 2.56 13.38
CA VAL A 165 -0.18 1.22 12.93
C VAL A 165 -1.70 1.07 13.07
N HIS A 166 -2.39 0.83 11.98
CA HIS A 166 -3.82 0.55 11.99
C HIS A 166 -4.10 -0.74 12.73
N THR A 167 -4.79 -0.66 13.87
CA THR A 167 -5.29 -1.83 14.60
C THR A 167 -6.59 -2.29 13.95
N TYR A 168 -6.63 -3.55 13.50
CA TYR A 168 -7.84 -4.18 12.99
C TYR A 168 -8.45 -5.06 14.06
N VAL A 169 -9.74 -4.90 14.32
CA VAL A 169 -10.51 -5.77 15.23
C VAL A 169 -11.54 -6.57 14.44
N ARG A 170 -11.82 -7.79 14.88
CA ARG A 170 -12.93 -8.61 14.38
C ARG A 170 -14.12 -8.39 15.31
N ARG A 171 -15.24 -7.90 14.77
CA ARG A 171 -16.45 -7.61 15.55
C ARG A 171 -17.70 -7.89 14.75
N PHE A 172 -18.81 -8.13 15.43
CA PHE A 172 -20.12 -8.17 14.80
C PHE A 172 -20.64 -6.75 14.52
N ARG A 173 -21.69 -6.70 13.70
CA ARG A 173 -22.36 -5.41 13.43
C ARG A 173 -22.98 -4.88 14.73
N GLY A 174 -22.76 -3.60 15.03
CA GLY A 174 -23.27 -2.95 16.24
C GLY A 174 -22.35 -3.03 17.47
N GLU A 175 -21.14 -3.63 17.34
CA GLU A 175 -20.19 -3.75 18.45
C GLU A 175 -19.05 -2.72 18.39
N GLU A 176 -19.21 -1.66 17.57
CA GLU A 176 -18.17 -0.65 17.34
C GLU A 176 -17.73 0.11 18.58
N PHE A 177 -18.60 0.19 19.58
CA PHE A 177 -18.34 0.92 20.83
C PHE A 177 -18.05 0.02 22.04
N LYS A 178 -17.98 -1.29 21.85
CA LYS A 178 -17.53 -2.19 22.93
C LYS A 178 -16.05 -1.90 23.26
N PRO A 179 -15.65 -1.86 24.55
CA PRO A 179 -14.28 -1.54 24.96
C PRO A 179 -13.21 -2.33 24.23
N GLU A 180 -13.41 -3.62 24.03
CA GLU A 180 -12.51 -4.54 23.31
C GLU A 180 -12.39 -4.25 21.81
N CYS A 181 -13.32 -3.47 21.26
CA CYS A 181 -13.31 -3.06 19.85
C CYS A 181 -12.75 -1.65 19.63
N LEU A 182 -12.44 -0.92 20.71
CA LEU A 182 -11.97 0.45 20.65
C LEU A 182 -10.43 0.49 20.58
N ASN A 183 -9.93 1.43 19.80
CA ASN A 183 -8.56 1.87 19.92
C ASN A 183 -8.53 3.11 20.81
N LEU A 184 -8.15 2.91 22.06
CA LEU A 184 -8.15 4.00 23.05
C LEU A 184 -7.11 5.05 22.68
N THR A 185 -7.51 6.31 22.68
CA THR A 185 -6.66 7.46 22.36
C THR A 185 -6.66 8.44 23.52
N VAL A 186 -5.53 9.11 23.72
CA VAL A 186 -5.40 10.21 24.69
C VAL A 186 -5.21 11.54 23.95
N LYS A 187 -5.73 12.63 24.50
CA LYS A 187 -5.64 13.97 23.91
C LYS A 187 -4.20 14.43 23.68
N HIS A 188 -3.32 14.13 24.63
CA HIS A 188 -1.89 14.46 24.58
C HIS A 188 -1.06 13.19 24.83
N PRO A 189 -0.84 12.37 23.80
CA PRO A 189 -0.05 11.15 23.97
C PRO A 189 1.39 11.51 24.33
N LEU A 190 1.95 10.76 25.26
CA LEU A 190 3.37 10.82 25.57
C LEU A 190 4.16 10.45 24.32
N LYS A 191 5.11 11.31 23.99
CA LYS A 191 5.98 11.17 22.80
C LYS A 191 7.43 11.16 23.22
N ILE A 192 8.22 10.32 22.57
CA ILE A 192 9.67 10.37 22.64
C ILE A 192 10.22 10.62 21.23
N MET A 193 11.14 11.55 21.11
CA MET A 193 11.90 11.77 19.88
C MET A 193 13.22 11.01 20.00
N VAL A 194 13.62 10.36 18.94
CA VAL A 194 14.83 9.54 18.90
C VAL A 194 15.60 9.87 17.64
N TRP A 195 16.89 10.09 17.78
CA TRP A 195 17.82 10.12 16.66
C TRP A 195 18.48 8.76 16.49
N GLY A 196 18.70 8.32 15.26
CA GLY A 196 19.41 7.08 14.97
C GLY A 196 20.11 7.13 13.62
N CYS A 197 21.02 6.19 13.40
CA CYS A 197 21.70 6.04 12.12
C CYS A 197 21.90 4.58 11.74
N MET A 198 22.03 4.33 10.43
CA MET A 198 22.22 3.00 9.87
C MET A 198 23.13 3.03 8.64
N ALA A 199 23.82 1.92 8.42
CA ALA A 199 24.53 1.60 7.19
C ALA A 199 24.17 0.19 6.72
N ALA A 200 24.70 -0.26 5.60
CA ALA A 200 24.55 -1.65 5.16
C ALA A 200 25.18 -2.63 6.16
N SER A 201 26.28 -2.24 6.80
CA SER A 201 27.02 -3.04 7.77
C SER A 201 26.33 -3.20 9.12
N GLY A 202 25.42 -2.29 9.50
CA GLY A 202 24.78 -2.34 10.81
C GLY A 202 23.97 -1.09 11.16
N VAL A 203 23.40 -1.10 12.36
CA VAL A 203 22.79 0.09 12.98
C VAL A 203 23.77 0.74 13.93
N GLY A 204 23.71 2.07 13.99
CA GLY A 204 24.47 2.84 14.97
C GLY A 204 23.72 3.03 16.28
N ARG A 205 24.30 3.88 17.14
CA ARG A 205 23.73 4.22 18.44
C ARG A 205 22.44 5.00 18.30
N LEU A 206 21.48 4.69 19.16
CA LEU A 206 20.29 5.51 19.36
C LEU A 206 20.54 6.61 20.37
N HIS A 207 19.91 7.77 20.16
CA HIS A 207 19.86 8.87 21.14
C HIS A 207 18.41 9.31 21.36
N ILE A 208 17.99 9.28 22.63
CA ILE A 208 16.70 9.84 23.02
C ILE A 208 16.85 11.34 23.16
N VAL A 209 16.08 12.08 22.39
CA VAL A 209 16.19 13.55 22.33
C VAL A 209 15.22 14.17 23.31
N ASP A 210 15.74 14.97 24.22
CA ASP A 210 14.93 15.74 25.14
C ASP A 210 14.62 17.14 24.58
N GLY A 211 13.32 17.42 24.38
CA GLY A 211 12.83 18.68 23.84
C GLY A 211 13.21 18.90 22.37
N MET A 212 13.27 20.15 21.92
CA MET A 212 13.59 20.49 20.53
C MET A 212 15.08 20.41 20.23
N VAL A 213 15.41 19.93 19.05
CA VAL A 213 16.78 19.88 18.53
C VAL A 213 17.16 21.25 17.98
N ASN A 214 18.17 21.86 18.54
CA ASN A 214 18.86 23.02 17.96
C ASN A 214 20.27 22.60 17.48
N GLY A 215 21.00 23.53 16.85
CA GLY A 215 22.31 23.23 16.30
C GLY A 215 23.32 22.70 17.33
N ALA A 216 23.32 23.24 18.56
CA ALA A 216 24.23 22.80 19.63
C ALA A 216 23.91 21.38 20.12
N LYS A 217 22.62 21.08 20.34
CA LYS A 217 22.16 19.72 20.67
C LYS A 217 22.49 18.73 19.54
N TYR A 218 22.30 19.16 18.29
CA TYR A 218 22.62 18.31 17.15
C TYR A 218 24.12 17.98 17.10
N ILE A 219 25.01 18.95 17.32
CA ILE A 219 26.45 18.70 17.44
C ILE A 219 26.73 17.66 18.54
N THR A 220 26.09 17.78 19.71
CA THR A 220 26.23 16.81 20.79
C THR A 220 25.80 15.39 20.36
N ILE A 221 24.70 15.27 19.59
CA ILE A 221 24.25 13.99 19.04
C ILE A 221 25.29 13.43 18.06
N LEU A 222 25.81 14.27 17.17
CA LEU A 222 26.85 13.87 16.22
C LEU A 222 28.12 13.38 16.94
N GLN A 223 28.55 14.09 17.99
CA GLN A 223 29.72 13.70 18.78
C GLN A 223 29.51 12.39 19.55
N LYS A 224 28.38 12.25 20.24
CA LYS A 224 28.14 11.11 21.15
C LYS A 224 27.63 9.85 20.45
N CYS A 225 26.95 10.02 19.32
CA CYS A 225 26.30 8.90 18.64
C CYS A 225 26.79 8.68 17.20
N MET A 226 26.83 9.72 16.36
CA MET A 226 27.21 9.57 14.96
C MET A 226 28.67 9.14 14.80
N LEU A 227 29.63 9.88 15.40
CA LEU A 227 31.05 9.58 15.26
C LEU A 227 31.41 8.16 15.77
N PRO A 228 30.99 7.73 16.98
CA PRO A 228 31.28 6.37 17.42
C PRO A 228 30.64 5.30 16.58
N SER A 229 29.41 5.57 16.04
CA SER A 229 28.75 4.65 15.13
C SER A 229 29.49 4.53 13.80
N ALA A 230 29.96 5.65 13.26
CA ALA A 230 30.73 5.64 12.02
C ALA A 230 32.05 4.86 12.19
N GLN A 231 32.75 5.06 13.30
CA GLN A 231 34.01 4.32 13.64
C GLN A 231 33.75 2.80 13.74
N GLN A 232 32.58 2.40 14.26
CA GLN A 232 32.22 0.99 14.40
C GLN A 232 31.79 0.37 13.09
N LEU A 233 31.06 1.12 12.25
CA LEU A 233 30.39 0.60 11.05
C LEU A 233 31.27 0.68 9.79
N PHE A 234 32.28 1.56 9.77
CA PHE A 234 33.13 1.77 8.61
C PHE A 234 34.61 1.62 8.96
N PRO A 235 35.36 0.77 8.25
CA PRO A 235 36.78 0.64 8.43
C PRO A 235 37.61 1.83 7.88
N GLY A 236 36.93 2.78 7.22
CA GLY A 236 37.60 3.91 6.57
C GLY A 236 36.64 5.07 6.33
N ARG A 237 36.80 5.76 5.20
CA ARG A 237 35.96 6.92 4.86
C ARG A 237 34.50 6.53 4.64
N PHE A 238 33.62 7.37 5.13
CA PHE A 238 32.16 7.27 4.92
C PHE A 238 31.59 8.61 4.46
N LEU A 239 30.37 8.58 3.91
CA LEU A 239 29.57 9.76 3.60
C LEU A 239 28.43 9.83 4.60
N PHE A 240 28.23 10.99 5.19
CA PHE A 240 27.13 11.20 6.13
C PHE A 240 25.91 11.76 5.43
N GLN A 241 24.76 11.14 5.67
CA GLN A 241 23.48 11.64 5.21
C GLN A 241 22.68 12.18 6.38
N ASP A 242 22.32 13.44 6.32
CA ASP A 242 21.27 14.05 7.11
C ASP A 242 20.32 14.86 6.20
N ASP A 243 19.15 15.17 6.69
CA ASP A 243 18.18 15.99 5.95
C ASP A 243 18.53 17.49 5.99
N ASN A 244 17.67 18.31 5.38
CA ASN A 244 17.85 19.75 5.33
C ASN A 244 17.12 20.49 6.48
N ALA A 245 16.95 19.86 7.65
CA ALA A 245 16.37 20.53 8.80
C ALA A 245 17.18 21.80 9.16
N PRO A 246 16.54 22.89 9.61
CA PRO A 246 17.26 24.14 9.91
C PRO A 246 18.38 23.97 10.93
N CYS A 247 18.23 23.09 11.91
CA CYS A 247 19.27 22.79 12.88
C CYS A 247 20.49 22.13 12.23
N HIS A 248 20.32 21.26 11.25
CA HIS A 248 21.39 20.56 10.51
C HIS A 248 22.17 21.49 9.57
N ARG A 249 21.53 22.55 9.09
CA ARG A 249 22.11 23.56 8.19
C ARG A 249 22.57 24.82 8.89
N SER A 250 22.54 24.85 10.23
CA SER A 250 23.05 25.99 11.00
C SER A 250 24.56 26.17 10.79
N LYS A 251 25.04 27.43 10.84
CA LYS A 251 26.46 27.77 10.63
C LYS A 251 27.39 26.98 11.53
N GLN A 252 27.02 26.80 12.80
CA GLN A 252 27.78 26.06 13.77
C GLN A 252 27.93 24.57 13.44
N VAL A 253 26.87 23.93 12.93
CA VAL A 253 26.90 22.52 12.55
C VAL A 253 27.73 22.32 11.27
N ILE A 254 27.62 23.21 10.30
CA ILE A 254 28.43 23.18 9.07
C ILE A 254 29.91 23.34 9.43
N ALA A 255 30.27 24.32 10.30
CA ALA A 255 31.61 24.54 10.75
C ALA A 255 32.17 23.32 11.51
N TRP A 256 31.37 22.75 12.40
CA TRP A 256 31.74 21.55 13.16
C TRP A 256 32.00 20.33 12.25
N LYS A 257 31.13 20.07 11.27
CA LYS A 257 31.31 18.99 10.28
C LYS A 257 32.63 19.18 9.51
N ARG A 258 32.93 20.41 9.09
CA ARG A 258 34.16 20.73 8.37
C ARG A 258 35.41 20.48 9.25
N GLN A 259 35.38 20.94 10.49
CA GLN A 259 36.47 20.72 11.44
C GLN A 259 36.75 19.23 11.71
N ASN A 260 35.69 18.41 11.75
CA ASN A 260 35.80 16.97 11.97
C ASN A 260 35.94 16.17 10.66
N LYS A 261 36.15 16.84 9.51
CA LYS A 261 36.34 16.21 8.19
C LYS A 261 35.23 15.24 7.80
N ILE A 262 33.95 15.61 8.12
CA ILE A 262 32.77 14.81 7.80
C ILE A 262 32.26 15.22 6.43
N ASP A 263 32.40 14.32 5.46
CA ASP A 263 31.85 14.48 4.14
C ASP A 263 30.35 14.15 4.17
N SER A 264 29.51 15.11 3.78
CA SER A 264 28.06 14.93 3.74
C SER A 264 27.58 14.81 2.30
N ILE A 265 26.62 13.90 2.08
CA ILE A 265 25.95 13.79 0.80
C ILE A 265 24.88 14.89 0.70
N ASP A 266 24.78 15.55 -0.45
CA ASP A 266 23.66 16.46 -0.71
C ASP A 266 22.35 15.71 -0.62
N TRP A 267 21.34 16.27 0.06
CA TRP A 267 20.04 15.62 0.22
C TRP A 267 18.91 16.51 -0.26
N PRO A 268 17.93 16.00 -1.04
CA PRO A 268 16.82 16.80 -1.49
C PRO A 268 15.79 16.98 -0.38
N ALA A 269 15.26 18.19 -0.23
CA ALA A 269 14.22 18.49 0.75
C ALA A 269 12.95 17.65 0.51
N GLN A 270 12.16 17.42 1.57
CA GLN A 270 10.89 16.68 1.53
C GLN A 270 11.02 15.27 0.90
N SER A 271 12.07 14.54 1.28
CA SER A 271 12.42 13.27 0.65
C SER A 271 12.58 12.09 1.62
N PRO A 272 11.61 11.85 2.52
CA PRO A 272 11.68 10.70 3.42
C PRO A 272 11.68 9.36 2.67
N ASP A 273 11.01 9.28 1.51
CA ASP A 273 10.98 8.10 0.66
C ASP A 273 12.33 7.72 0.05
N LEU A 274 13.29 8.63 0.06
CA LEU A 274 14.68 8.36 -0.32
C LEU A 274 15.52 7.84 0.83
N ASN A 275 15.18 8.16 2.08
CA ASN A 275 15.94 7.72 3.24
C ASN A 275 15.56 6.28 3.64
N PRO A 276 16.49 5.30 3.57
CA PRO A 276 16.17 3.91 3.90
C PRO A 276 15.88 3.70 5.39
N ILE A 277 16.34 4.58 6.27
CA ILE A 277 16.08 4.50 7.71
C ILE A 277 14.58 4.66 8.04
N GLU A 278 13.81 5.34 7.22
CA GLU A 278 12.36 5.48 7.40
C GLU A 278 11.64 4.13 7.35
N ASN A 279 12.12 3.22 6.50
CA ASN A 279 11.61 1.85 6.47
C ASN A 279 11.99 1.07 7.72
N LEU A 280 13.16 1.37 8.29
CA LEU A 280 13.61 0.78 9.54
C LEU A 280 12.76 1.29 10.71
N TRP A 281 12.50 2.61 10.78
CA TRP A 281 11.60 3.21 11.77
C TRP A 281 10.21 2.57 11.74
N HIS A 282 9.66 2.38 10.55
CA HIS A 282 8.36 1.69 10.42
C HIS A 282 8.39 0.27 11.01
N LYS A 283 9.45 -0.49 10.75
CA LYS A 283 9.60 -1.84 11.29
C LYS A 283 9.75 -1.84 12.82
N VAL A 284 10.53 -0.89 13.35
CA VAL A 284 10.68 -0.68 14.79
C VAL A 284 9.33 -0.33 15.44
N ALA A 285 8.56 0.57 14.83
CA ALA A 285 7.23 0.94 15.32
C ALA A 285 6.27 -0.25 15.35
N LEU A 286 6.30 -1.11 14.32
CA LEU A 286 5.51 -2.35 14.29
C LEU A 286 5.86 -3.29 15.45
N GLU A 287 7.13 -3.40 15.79
CA GLU A 287 7.55 -4.28 16.88
C GLU A 287 7.21 -3.72 18.25
N ILE A 288 7.38 -2.41 18.44
CA ILE A 288 6.92 -1.73 19.66
C ILE A 288 5.42 -1.94 19.85
N SER A 289 4.63 -1.84 18.76
CA SER A 289 3.18 -2.02 18.84
C SER A 289 2.75 -3.41 19.31
N LYS A 290 3.56 -4.45 19.09
CA LYS A 290 3.29 -5.81 19.59
C LYS A 290 3.50 -5.96 21.09
N ARG A 291 4.31 -5.10 21.70
CA ARG A 291 4.65 -5.14 23.13
C ARG A 291 3.67 -4.36 24.01
N HIS A 292 2.85 -3.48 23.38
CA HIS A 292 1.87 -2.65 24.07
C HIS A 292 2.41 -1.91 25.31
N PRO A 293 3.51 -1.12 25.19
CA PRO A 293 4.09 -0.42 26.34
C PRO A 293 3.06 0.51 26.97
N THR A 294 3.04 0.59 28.31
CA THR A 294 2.10 1.37 29.11
C THR A 294 2.73 2.59 29.75
N SER A 295 4.07 2.65 29.80
CA SER A 295 4.84 3.74 30.39
C SER A 295 5.94 4.25 29.45
N LYS A 296 6.51 5.45 29.78
CA LYS A 296 7.66 6.00 29.05
C LYS A 296 8.87 5.08 29.12
N VAL A 297 9.09 4.46 30.25
CA VAL A 297 10.23 3.56 30.49
C VAL A 297 10.09 2.33 29.59
N GLU A 298 8.94 1.66 29.63
CA GLU A 298 8.66 0.51 28.78
C GLU A 298 8.71 0.84 27.28
N LEU A 299 8.29 2.05 26.90
CA LEU A 299 8.40 2.49 25.50
C LEU A 299 9.86 2.60 25.06
N ILE A 300 10.73 3.18 25.92
CA ILE A 300 12.16 3.30 25.68
C ILE A 300 12.84 1.92 25.61
N GLU A 301 12.56 1.05 26.56
CA GLU A 301 13.10 -0.31 26.59
C GLU A 301 12.65 -1.12 25.36
N SER A 302 11.38 -1.00 24.99
CA SER A 302 10.84 -1.65 23.80
C SER A 302 11.48 -1.13 22.51
N LEU A 303 11.77 0.17 22.45
CA LEU A 303 12.46 0.79 21.33
C LEU A 303 13.90 0.27 21.20
N ILE A 304 14.67 0.31 22.30
CA ILE A 304 16.07 -0.15 22.32
C ILE A 304 16.14 -1.64 21.95
N ALA A 305 15.27 -2.45 22.53
CA ALA A 305 15.21 -3.88 22.23
C ALA A 305 14.81 -4.14 20.76
N ALA A 306 13.86 -3.36 20.21
CA ALA A 306 13.47 -3.46 18.82
C ALA A 306 14.64 -3.08 17.89
N TRP A 307 15.30 -1.96 18.16
CA TRP A 307 16.45 -1.49 17.39
C TRP A 307 17.58 -2.52 17.31
N ASN A 308 17.95 -3.13 18.43
CA ASN A 308 19.06 -4.08 18.50
C ASN A 308 18.69 -5.48 17.93
N ARG A 309 17.41 -5.89 18.01
CA ARG A 309 16.99 -7.26 17.71
C ARG A 309 16.45 -7.47 16.30
N ILE A 310 15.71 -6.48 15.76
CA ILE A 310 14.94 -6.68 14.52
C ILE A 310 15.80 -6.50 13.28
N VAL A 311 16.94 -5.86 13.45
CA VAL A 311 17.78 -5.42 12.34
C VAL A 311 18.78 -6.53 12.03
N THR A 312 18.41 -7.40 11.08
CA THR A 312 19.36 -8.34 10.49
C THR A 312 20.23 -7.64 9.45
N HIS A 313 21.48 -8.06 9.31
CA HIS A 313 22.40 -7.56 8.28
C HIS A 313 21.77 -7.60 6.88
N ASP A 314 21.18 -8.73 6.48
CA ASP A 314 20.51 -8.90 5.18
C ASP A 314 19.39 -7.87 4.93
N HIS A 315 18.69 -7.46 5.98
CA HIS A 315 17.64 -6.45 5.86
C HIS A 315 18.22 -5.07 5.56
N LEU A 316 19.29 -4.68 6.27
CA LEU A 316 19.98 -3.41 6.05
C LEU A 316 20.59 -3.34 4.66
N VAL A 317 21.27 -4.39 4.24
CA VAL A 317 21.81 -4.49 2.88
C VAL A 317 20.70 -4.30 1.84
N LYS A 318 19.56 -5.00 1.97
CA LYS A 318 18.41 -4.81 1.06
C LYS A 318 17.86 -3.39 1.04
N LEU A 319 17.81 -2.72 2.20
CA LEU A 319 17.36 -1.33 2.28
C LEU A 319 18.34 -0.38 1.57
N VAL A 320 19.64 -0.50 1.83
CA VAL A 320 20.67 0.32 1.19
C VAL A 320 20.78 0.00 -0.31
N HIS A 321 20.75 -1.25 -0.71
CA HIS A 321 20.76 -1.67 -2.11
C HIS A 321 19.50 -1.27 -2.88
N SER A 322 18.44 -0.83 -2.19
CA SER A 322 17.27 -0.26 -2.85
C SER A 322 17.50 1.15 -3.42
N MET A 323 18.59 1.84 -3.05
CA MET A 323 18.85 3.24 -3.40
C MET A 323 18.92 3.49 -4.91
N PRO A 324 19.60 2.69 -5.74
CA PRO A 324 19.57 2.85 -7.20
C PRO A 324 18.13 2.75 -7.75
N THR A 325 17.31 1.85 -7.19
CA THR A 325 15.91 1.70 -7.60
C THR A 325 15.07 2.90 -7.14
N ARG A 326 15.32 3.46 -5.94
CA ARG A 326 14.66 4.69 -5.46
C ARG A 326 14.96 5.86 -6.40
N CYS A 327 16.22 6.06 -6.79
CA CYS A 327 16.61 7.09 -7.77
C CYS A 327 15.86 6.92 -9.11
N LYS A 328 15.86 5.71 -9.68
CA LYS A 328 15.11 5.41 -10.92
C LYS A 328 13.62 5.71 -10.79
N LEU A 329 13.01 5.41 -9.65
CA LEU A 329 11.59 5.67 -9.40
C LEU A 329 11.29 7.16 -9.26
N VAL A 330 12.16 7.96 -8.63
CA VAL A 330 12.00 9.43 -8.58
C VAL A 330 12.02 10.02 -9.98
N ILE A 331 12.94 9.59 -10.84
CA ILE A 331 13.01 10.04 -12.23
C ILE A 331 11.74 9.64 -12.99
N LYS A 332 11.34 8.36 -12.91
CA LYS A 332 10.11 7.82 -13.51
C LYS A 332 8.86 8.56 -13.06
N ASN A 333 8.78 8.89 -11.78
CA ASN A 333 7.64 9.60 -11.18
C ASN A 333 7.73 11.11 -11.34
N LYS A 334 8.65 11.65 -12.16
CA LYS A 334 8.83 13.09 -12.40
C LYS A 334 8.96 13.89 -11.10
N GLY A 335 9.77 13.38 -10.16
CA GLY A 335 10.02 13.97 -8.84
C GLY A 335 8.96 13.75 -7.78
N TRP A 336 7.83 13.15 -8.10
CA TRP A 336 6.81 12.82 -7.12
C TRP A 336 7.26 11.69 -6.17
N PRO A 337 6.61 11.58 -4.98
CA PRO A 337 6.95 10.52 -4.01
C PRO A 337 6.91 9.12 -4.62
N THR A 338 7.76 8.26 -4.11
CA THR A 338 7.86 6.86 -4.51
C THR A 338 7.03 5.95 -3.60
N LYS A 339 7.10 4.65 -3.84
CA LYS A 339 6.43 3.62 -3.01
C LYS A 339 7.12 3.40 -1.65
N TYR A 340 8.34 3.87 -1.52
CA TYR A 340 9.13 3.75 -0.30
C TYR A 340 8.73 4.73 0.79
#